data_d56cb70ff3592044dd18408d26fd54d1
#
_entry.id   d56cb70ff3592044dd18408d26fd54d1
#
_cell.length_a   1.000
_cell.length_b   1.000
_cell.length_c   1.000
_cell.angle_alpha   90.00
_cell.angle_beta   90.00
_cell.angle_gamma   90.00
#
_symmetry.space_group_name_H-M   'P 1'
#
loop_
_entity.id
_entity.type
_entity.pdbx_description
1 polymer ?
#
loop_
_entity_poly.entity_id
_entity_poly.type
_entity_poly.pdbx_seq_one_letter_code
_entity_poly.pdbx_strand_id
1 'polypeptide(L)'
;ITSKGNVVFCESLGYYDSVLTYDAIPTLDATQPVVMVDMAGSAAVLGDLHHHYRENMKHSCRIGATHYEEMGAVDHLPGATPEFFFAPSHIQTRSAELGAVPLMMSMGLEYVAFRAGSDKWLKPLRRHGIAAVEQTYQAVLAGKADAASGQIVSMWPTT
;
A
#
# COMPACT_ATOMS: atom_id res chain seq x y z
N ILE A 1 0.82 -1.73 -10.08
CA ILE A 1 0.51 -3.16 -10.29
C ILE A 1 -0.43 -3.62 -9.20
N THR A 2 -1.48 -4.40 -9.54
CA THR A 2 -2.53 -4.84 -8.61
C THR A 2 -3.09 -6.21 -8.99
N SER A 3 -3.98 -6.78 -8.16
CA SER A 3 -4.73 -8.00 -8.47
C SER A 3 -5.80 -7.74 -9.53
N LYS A 4 -6.16 -8.77 -10.31
CA LYS A 4 -7.19 -8.68 -11.37
C LYS A 4 -8.50 -8.07 -10.89
N GLY A 5 -8.92 -8.39 -9.66
CA GLY A 5 -10.16 -7.88 -9.08
C GLY A 5 -10.17 -6.37 -8.79
N ASN A 6 -9.00 -5.75 -8.68
CA ASN A 6 -8.86 -4.33 -8.34
C ASN A 6 -8.56 -3.42 -9.54
N VAL A 7 -8.35 -3.96 -10.74
CA VAL A 7 -7.95 -3.16 -11.92
C VAL A 7 -8.94 -2.03 -12.18
N VAL A 8 -10.22 -2.35 -12.35
CA VAL A 8 -11.28 -1.37 -12.66
C VAL A 8 -11.37 -0.29 -11.56
N PHE A 9 -11.24 -0.70 -10.30
CA PHE A 9 -11.23 0.24 -9.18
C PHE A 9 -10.02 1.17 -9.27
N CYS A 10 -8.81 0.65 -9.44
CA CYS A 10 -7.60 1.46 -9.54
C CYS A 10 -7.65 2.43 -10.72
N GLU A 11 -8.11 1.99 -11.89
CA GLU A 11 -8.29 2.85 -13.06
C GLU A 11 -9.30 3.98 -12.80
N SER A 12 -10.39 3.68 -12.09
CA SER A 12 -11.43 4.67 -11.76
C SER A 12 -10.96 5.79 -10.83
N LEU A 13 -9.86 5.58 -10.09
CA LEU A 13 -9.29 6.60 -9.20
C LEU A 13 -8.60 7.75 -9.96
N GLY A 14 -8.08 7.48 -11.16
CA GLY A 14 -7.36 8.48 -11.96
C GLY A 14 -6.03 8.93 -11.34
N TYR A 15 -5.44 8.14 -10.45
CA TYR A 15 -4.18 8.44 -9.77
C TYR A 15 -2.96 7.82 -10.46
N TYR A 16 -3.19 6.90 -11.39
CA TYR A 16 -2.17 6.08 -12.03
C TYR A 16 -2.14 6.30 -13.53
N ASP A 17 -0.97 6.44 -14.11
CA ASP A 17 -0.79 6.52 -15.57
C ASP A 17 -1.16 5.20 -16.26
N SER A 18 -0.91 4.08 -15.58
CA SER A 18 -1.31 2.74 -16.03
C SER A 18 -1.55 1.81 -14.85
N VAL A 19 -2.49 0.88 -15.03
CA VAL A 19 -2.81 -0.16 -14.05
C VAL A 19 -2.58 -1.53 -14.69
N LEU A 20 -1.74 -2.34 -14.08
CA LEU A 20 -1.34 -3.65 -14.60
C LEU A 20 -1.57 -4.74 -13.54
N THR A 21 -1.80 -5.94 -13.99
CA THR A 21 -1.90 -7.11 -13.11
C THR A 21 -0.54 -7.75 -12.88
N TYR A 22 -0.41 -8.58 -11.83
CA TYR A 22 0.85 -9.23 -11.49
C TYR A 22 1.37 -10.14 -12.63
N ASP A 23 0.50 -10.78 -13.38
CA ASP A 23 0.85 -11.62 -14.53
C ASP A 23 1.36 -10.84 -15.75
N ALA A 24 1.21 -9.51 -15.76
CA ALA A 24 1.77 -8.63 -16.77
C ALA A 24 3.24 -8.22 -16.50
N ILE A 25 3.81 -8.54 -15.34
CA ILE A 25 5.21 -8.20 -15.01
C ILE A 25 6.20 -8.58 -16.12
N PRO A 26 6.15 -9.78 -16.74
CA PRO A 26 7.08 -10.14 -17.80
C PRO A 26 6.96 -9.29 -19.08
N THR A 27 5.87 -8.55 -19.26
CA THR A 27 5.65 -7.70 -20.44
C THR A 27 6.18 -6.27 -20.28
N LEU A 28 6.61 -5.91 -19.08
CA LEU A 28 7.17 -4.58 -18.80
C LEU A 28 8.53 -4.40 -19.45
N ASP A 29 8.89 -3.18 -19.79
CA ASP A 29 10.21 -2.86 -20.34
C ASP A 29 11.29 -2.93 -19.23
N ALA A 30 12.00 -4.04 -19.17
CA ALA A 30 13.05 -4.28 -18.19
C ALA A 30 14.29 -3.38 -18.37
N THR A 31 14.41 -2.63 -19.48
CA THR A 31 15.53 -1.73 -19.75
C THR A 31 15.38 -0.37 -19.03
N GLN A 32 14.18 -0.03 -18.62
CA GLN A 32 13.90 1.22 -17.90
C GLN A 32 14.33 1.12 -16.43
N PRO A 33 14.99 2.16 -15.89
CA PRO A 33 15.24 2.24 -14.46
C PRO A 33 13.94 2.48 -13.70
N VAL A 34 13.71 1.71 -12.65
CA VAL A 34 12.47 1.76 -11.85
C VAL A 34 12.74 1.94 -10.37
N VAL A 35 11.75 2.52 -9.72
CA VAL A 35 11.61 2.55 -8.26
C VAL A 35 10.36 1.75 -7.89
N MET A 36 10.48 0.84 -6.96
CA MET A 36 9.38 0.04 -6.44
C MET A 36 8.92 0.56 -5.08
N VAL A 37 7.61 0.66 -4.91
CA VAL A 37 6.96 0.90 -3.61
C VAL A 37 5.97 -0.22 -3.35
N ASP A 38 6.30 -1.11 -2.41
CA ASP A 38 5.50 -2.28 -2.08
C ASP A 38 4.55 -1.99 -0.93
N MET A 39 3.25 -1.94 -1.23
CA MET A 39 2.17 -1.74 -0.27
C MET A 39 1.56 -3.05 0.23
N ALA A 40 1.72 -4.14 -0.53
CA ALA A 40 1.05 -5.41 -0.27
C ALA A 40 1.90 -6.37 0.58
N GLY A 41 3.21 -6.38 0.38
CA GLY A 41 4.15 -7.24 1.11
C GLY A 41 4.26 -8.66 0.57
N SER A 42 3.79 -8.95 -0.65
CA SER A 42 3.95 -10.28 -1.24
C SER A 42 5.39 -10.55 -1.68
N ALA A 43 6.04 -11.54 -1.06
CA ALA A 43 7.41 -11.94 -1.40
C ALA A 43 7.54 -12.43 -2.84
N ALA A 44 6.51 -13.09 -3.37
CA ALA A 44 6.50 -13.55 -4.76
C ALA A 44 6.54 -12.38 -5.74
N VAL A 45 5.64 -11.41 -5.59
CA VAL A 45 5.59 -10.21 -6.47
C VAL A 45 6.87 -9.40 -6.36
N LEU A 46 7.40 -9.24 -5.14
CA LEU A 46 8.68 -8.58 -4.90
C LEU A 46 9.81 -9.30 -5.66
N GLY A 47 9.89 -10.62 -5.54
CA GLY A 47 10.88 -11.45 -6.25
C GLY A 47 10.76 -11.33 -7.77
N ASP A 48 9.54 -11.45 -8.31
CA ASP A 48 9.29 -11.36 -9.75
C ASP A 48 9.74 -10.00 -10.32
N LEU A 49 9.43 -8.90 -9.65
CA LEU A 49 9.85 -7.57 -10.08
C LEU A 49 11.36 -7.38 -10.03
N HIS A 50 12.02 -7.84 -8.96
CA HIS A 50 13.47 -7.76 -8.84
C HIS A 50 14.19 -8.61 -9.90
N HIS A 51 13.73 -9.83 -10.16
CA HIS A 51 14.30 -10.67 -11.20
C HIS A 51 14.04 -10.14 -12.61
N HIS A 52 12.90 -9.46 -12.83
CA HIS A 52 12.57 -8.83 -14.09
C HIS A 52 13.47 -7.61 -14.39
N TYR A 53 13.56 -6.68 -13.45
CA TYR A 53 14.31 -5.42 -13.65
C TYR A 53 15.79 -5.51 -13.31
N ARG A 54 16.21 -6.43 -12.48
CA ARG A 54 17.60 -6.65 -12.06
C ARG A 54 18.29 -5.33 -11.67
N GLU A 55 19.40 -4.98 -12.28
CA GLU A 55 20.17 -3.75 -12.01
C GLU A 55 19.38 -2.46 -12.31
N ASN A 56 18.28 -2.55 -13.04
CA ASN A 56 17.38 -1.43 -13.28
C ASN A 56 16.39 -1.18 -12.14
N MET A 57 16.28 -2.08 -11.17
CA MET A 57 15.64 -1.79 -9.89
C MET A 57 16.53 -0.86 -9.07
N LYS A 58 16.28 0.46 -9.12
CA LYS A 58 17.13 1.48 -8.49
C LYS A 58 16.82 1.75 -7.03
N HIS A 59 15.59 1.49 -6.62
CA HIS A 59 15.16 1.58 -5.23
C HIS A 59 13.99 0.63 -5.01
N SER A 60 13.96 -0.01 -3.85
CA SER A 60 12.92 -0.96 -3.47
C SER A 60 12.46 -0.66 -2.03
N CYS A 61 11.29 -0.07 -1.90
CA CYS A 61 10.74 0.40 -0.64
C CYS A 61 9.54 -0.46 -0.23
N ARG A 62 9.63 -1.15 0.90
CA ARG A 62 8.54 -1.95 1.48
C ARG A 62 7.82 -1.12 2.54
N ILE A 63 6.58 -0.74 2.30
CA ILE A 63 5.76 0.07 3.21
C ILE A 63 4.72 -0.77 3.93
N GLY A 64 4.02 -1.62 3.17
CA GLY A 64 2.89 -2.39 3.65
C GLY A 64 3.18 -3.86 3.90
N ALA A 65 2.27 -4.50 4.61
CA ALA A 65 2.30 -5.91 4.97
C ALA A 65 0.87 -6.47 5.01
N THR A 66 0.03 -6.11 4.04
CA THR A 66 -1.37 -6.59 3.99
C THR A 66 -1.45 -8.10 3.76
N HIS A 67 -0.43 -8.67 3.14
CA HIS A 67 -0.25 -10.11 2.95
C HIS A 67 0.86 -10.64 3.86
N TYR A 68 0.75 -10.40 5.16
CA TYR A 68 1.82 -10.72 6.11
C TYR A 68 2.18 -12.22 6.11
N GLU A 69 1.26 -13.13 5.79
CA GLU A 69 1.50 -14.56 5.66
C GLU A 69 2.36 -14.92 4.44
N GLU A 70 2.38 -14.03 3.42
CA GLU A 70 3.21 -14.15 2.23
C GLU A 70 4.55 -13.41 2.35
N MET A 71 4.80 -12.77 3.50
CA MET A 71 6.08 -12.12 3.80
C MET A 71 7.14 -13.18 4.08
N GLY A 72 7.72 -13.73 3.02
CA GLY A 72 8.88 -14.61 3.12
C GLY A 72 10.19 -13.83 3.33
N ALA A 73 11.23 -14.53 3.78
CA ALA A 73 12.59 -14.05 3.66
C ALA A 73 12.91 -13.91 2.17
N VAL A 74 13.34 -12.73 1.76
CA VAL A 74 13.71 -12.45 0.37
C VAL A 74 15.22 -12.21 0.38
N ASP A 75 15.97 -13.31 0.34
CA ASP A 75 17.43 -13.26 0.33
C ASP A 75 17.94 -13.14 -1.12
N HIS A 76 18.94 -12.29 -1.31
CA HIS A 76 19.70 -12.20 -2.55
C HIS A 76 18.91 -11.80 -3.81
N LEU A 77 18.05 -10.80 -3.72
CA LEU A 77 17.41 -10.23 -4.89
C LEU A 77 18.39 -9.39 -5.72
N PRO A 78 18.33 -9.45 -7.06
CA PRO A 78 19.13 -8.58 -7.92
C PRO A 78 18.65 -7.13 -7.83
N GLY A 79 19.55 -6.17 -8.08
CA GLY A 79 19.28 -4.74 -8.02
C GLY A 79 19.31 -4.17 -6.61
N ALA A 80 18.56 -3.11 -6.35
CA ALA A 80 18.55 -2.43 -5.06
C ALA A 80 18.01 -3.33 -3.94
N THR A 81 18.68 -3.37 -2.81
CA THR A 81 18.22 -4.10 -1.62
C THR A 81 16.86 -3.56 -1.14
N PRO A 82 15.85 -4.41 -0.91
CA PRO A 82 14.59 -3.98 -0.35
C PRO A 82 14.75 -3.38 1.05
N GLU A 83 14.26 -2.16 1.24
CA GLU A 83 14.31 -1.45 2.51
C GLU A 83 12.91 -1.30 3.09
N PHE A 84 12.78 -1.55 4.40
CA PHE A 84 11.51 -1.33 5.09
C PHE A 84 11.34 0.14 5.47
N PHE A 85 10.25 0.74 5.03
CA PHE A 85 9.89 2.11 5.40
C PHE A 85 9.30 2.15 6.80
N PHE A 86 10.09 2.67 7.74
CA PHE A 86 9.62 2.87 9.11
C PHE A 86 9.30 4.36 9.35
N ALA A 87 8.03 4.71 9.27
CA ALA A 87 7.57 6.10 9.35
C ALA A 87 8.09 6.88 10.57
N PRO A 88 8.17 6.33 11.80
CA PRO A 88 8.71 7.07 12.95
C PRO A 88 10.15 7.56 12.75
N SER A 89 11.03 6.74 12.18
CA SER A 89 12.43 7.15 11.93
C SER A 89 12.50 8.23 10.85
N HIS A 90 11.68 8.13 9.80
CA HIS A 90 11.58 9.17 8.77
C HIS A 90 11.06 10.50 9.32
N ILE A 91 10.03 10.47 10.18
CA ILE A 91 9.53 11.66 10.86
C ILE A 91 10.64 12.30 11.72
N GLN A 92 11.42 11.50 12.45
CA GLN A 92 12.53 11.99 13.25
C GLN A 92 13.59 12.68 12.39
N THR A 93 14.04 12.05 11.32
CA THR A 93 15.02 12.60 10.38
C THR A 93 14.52 13.88 9.74
N ARG A 94 13.30 13.87 9.19
CA ARG A 94 12.72 15.05 8.54
C ARG A 94 12.43 16.19 9.53
N SER A 95 12.09 15.86 10.80
CA SER A 95 11.95 16.88 11.85
C SER A 95 13.27 17.55 12.18
N ALA A 96 14.38 16.82 12.16
CA ALA A 96 15.70 17.39 12.38
C ALA A 96 16.14 18.30 11.22
N GLU A 97 15.77 17.98 9.98
CA GLU A 97 16.09 18.75 8.78
C GLU A 97 15.24 20.01 8.62
N LEU A 98 13.93 19.88 8.80
CA LEU A 98 12.94 20.91 8.45
C LEU A 98 12.39 21.66 9.68
N GLY A 99 12.60 21.11 10.87
CA GLY A 99 11.89 21.51 12.09
C GLY A 99 10.56 20.75 12.25
N ALA A 100 10.22 20.41 13.49
CA ALA A 100 9.01 19.61 13.77
C ALA A 100 7.71 20.33 13.38
N VAL A 101 7.62 21.64 13.63
CA VAL A 101 6.41 22.42 13.32
C VAL A 101 6.18 22.55 11.81
N PRO A 102 7.15 22.98 10.98
CA PRO A 102 6.97 23.01 9.53
C PRO A 102 6.63 21.64 8.93
N LEU A 103 7.25 20.56 9.41
CA LEU A 103 6.93 19.22 8.96
C LEU A 103 5.48 18.83 9.25
N MET A 104 5.01 19.05 10.48
CA MET A 104 3.63 18.74 10.87
C MET A 104 2.61 19.59 10.09
N MET A 105 2.92 20.86 9.81
CA MET A 105 2.07 21.70 8.97
C MET A 105 1.97 21.15 7.53
N SER A 106 3.09 20.79 6.92
CA SER A 106 3.11 20.17 5.58
C SER A 106 2.31 18.87 5.54
N MET A 107 2.51 17.98 6.51
CA MET A 107 1.74 16.74 6.62
C MET A 107 0.25 17.00 6.78
N GLY A 108 -0.13 18.04 7.54
CA GLY A 108 -1.53 18.44 7.70
C GLY A 108 -2.16 18.91 6.39
N LEU A 109 -1.45 19.69 5.60
CA LEU A 109 -1.92 20.17 4.29
C LEU A 109 -2.11 18.99 3.31
N GLU A 110 -1.15 18.09 3.23
CA GLU A 110 -1.25 16.89 2.38
C GLU A 110 -2.40 15.97 2.82
N TYR A 111 -2.61 15.83 4.14
CA TYR A 111 -3.74 15.06 4.67
C TYR A 111 -5.10 15.66 4.26
N VAL A 112 -5.24 16.98 4.31
CA VAL A 112 -6.47 17.67 3.87
C VAL A 112 -6.71 17.45 2.37
N ALA A 113 -5.66 17.59 1.55
CA ALA A 113 -5.74 17.36 0.10
C ALA A 113 -6.10 15.89 -0.21
N PHE A 114 -5.47 14.93 0.48
CA PHE A 114 -5.79 13.52 0.36
C PHE A 114 -7.25 13.22 0.71
N ARG A 115 -7.74 13.77 1.82
CA ARG A 115 -9.13 13.60 2.23
C ARG A 115 -10.11 14.12 1.19
N ALA A 116 -9.90 15.32 0.67
CA ALA A 116 -10.76 15.88 -0.38
C ALA A 116 -10.83 15.00 -1.64
N GLY A 117 -9.74 14.30 -1.95
CA GLY A 117 -9.69 13.30 -3.02
C GLY A 117 -10.41 12.00 -2.63
N SER A 118 -10.09 11.44 -1.47
CA SER A 118 -10.62 10.15 -1.03
C SER A 118 -12.11 10.17 -0.69
N ASP A 119 -12.66 11.29 -0.23
CA ASP A 119 -14.10 11.46 0.04
C ASP A 119 -14.98 11.21 -1.22
N LYS A 120 -14.40 11.24 -2.42
CA LYS A 120 -15.12 10.97 -3.67
C LYS A 120 -15.38 9.48 -3.91
N TRP A 121 -14.54 8.60 -3.37
CA TRP A 121 -14.60 7.17 -3.65
C TRP A 121 -14.60 6.28 -2.39
N LEU A 122 -13.99 6.72 -1.28
CA LEU A 122 -13.92 5.95 -0.06
C LEU A 122 -15.25 6.01 0.72
N LYS A 123 -15.84 4.85 0.96
CA LYS A 123 -17.11 4.70 1.70
C LYS A 123 -16.84 4.17 3.10
N PRO A 124 -16.91 5.01 4.16
CA PRO A 124 -16.77 4.53 5.53
C PRO A 124 -17.97 3.65 5.92
N LEU A 125 -17.71 2.40 6.25
CA LEU A 125 -18.72 1.43 6.74
C LEU A 125 -18.56 1.27 8.25
N ARG A 126 -19.57 1.74 8.99
CA ARG A 126 -19.62 1.62 10.45
C ARG A 126 -20.42 0.39 10.85
N ARG A 127 -19.84 -0.44 11.72
CA ARG A 127 -20.47 -1.63 12.24
C ARG A 127 -20.25 -1.74 13.75
N HIS A 128 -21.22 -2.30 14.46
CA HIS A 128 -21.23 -2.33 15.91
C HIS A 128 -21.48 -3.75 16.43
N GLY A 129 -20.92 -4.04 17.60
CA GLY A 129 -21.06 -5.32 18.29
C GLY A 129 -19.98 -6.34 17.93
N ILE A 130 -19.76 -7.28 18.83
CA ILE A 130 -18.69 -8.29 18.74
C ILE A 130 -18.80 -9.13 17.46
N ALA A 131 -20.01 -9.57 17.12
CA ALA A 131 -20.23 -10.38 15.91
C ALA A 131 -19.86 -9.61 14.63
N ALA A 132 -20.14 -8.31 14.56
CA ALA A 132 -19.79 -7.48 13.43
C ALA A 132 -18.26 -7.25 13.34
N VAL A 133 -17.57 -7.14 14.46
CA VAL A 133 -16.09 -7.06 14.53
C VAL A 133 -15.49 -8.35 13.98
N GLU A 134 -15.95 -9.51 14.48
CA GLU A 134 -15.48 -10.83 14.04
C GLU A 134 -15.70 -11.04 12.53
N GLN A 135 -16.91 -10.78 12.05
CA GLN A 135 -17.24 -10.90 10.63
C GLN A 135 -16.36 -10.00 9.75
N THR A 136 -16.14 -8.75 10.17
CA THR A 136 -15.30 -7.82 9.43
C THR A 136 -13.85 -8.27 9.43
N TYR A 137 -13.33 -8.72 10.57
CA TYR A 137 -11.97 -9.26 10.67
C TYR A 137 -11.76 -10.44 9.71
N GLN A 138 -12.68 -11.41 9.73
CA GLN A 138 -12.60 -12.58 8.83
C GLN A 138 -12.69 -12.20 7.35
N ALA A 139 -13.52 -11.21 7.01
CA ALA A 139 -13.63 -10.73 5.63
C ALA A 139 -12.34 -10.03 5.15
N VAL A 140 -11.71 -9.23 6.00
CA VAL A 140 -10.43 -8.58 5.70
C VAL A 140 -9.32 -9.62 5.57
N LEU A 141 -9.22 -10.55 6.51
CA LEU A 141 -8.23 -11.64 6.49
C LEU A 141 -8.35 -12.50 5.23
N ALA A 142 -9.57 -12.78 4.78
CA ALA A 142 -9.84 -13.54 3.56
C ALA A 142 -9.68 -12.72 2.26
N GLY A 143 -9.24 -11.47 2.33
CA GLY A 143 -9.11 -10.58 1.16
C GLY A 143 -10.44 -10.23 0.47
N LYS A 144 -11.58 -10.36 1.18
CA LYS A 144 -12.93 -10.14 0.64
C LYS A 144 -13.49 -8.74 0.96
N ALA A 145 -12.71 -7.89 1.63
CA ALA A 145 -13.13 -6.52 1.86
C ALA A 145 -13.09 -5.72 0.56
N ASP A 146 -14.13 -4.93 0.32
CA ASP A 146 -14.18 -4.03 -0.84
C ASP A 146 -13.11 -2.94 -0.71
N ALA A 147 -12.31 -2.75 -1.76
CA ALA A 147 -11.21 -1.78 -1.80
C ALA A 147 -11.69 -0.32 -1.66
N ALA A 148 -12.93 -0.02 -2.05
CA ALA A 148 -13.54 1.30 -1.90
C ALA A 148 -14.13 1.54 -0.51
N SER A 149 -14.07 0.58 0.44
CA SER A 149 -14.69 0.70 1.74
C SER A 149 -13.69 0.79 2.89
N GLY A 150 -13.85 1.81 3.73
CA GLY A 150 -13.14 1.97 5.00
C GLY A 150 -13.92 1.28 6.12
N GLN A 151 -13.39 0.18 6.66
CA GLN A 151 -14.07 -0.57 7.72
C GLN A 151 -13.84 0.11 9.08
N ILE A 152 -14.91 0.58 9.70
CA ILE A 152 -14.90 1.14 11.05
C ILE A 152 -15.75 0.25 11.93
N VAL A 153 -15.14 -0.40 12.91
CA VAL A 153 -15.81 -1.34 13.78
C VAL A 153 -15.75 -0.89 15.25
N SER A 154 -16.78 -1.16 15.99
CA SER A 154 -16.86 -0.91 17.44
C SER A 154 -17.38 -2.16 18.14
N MET A 155 -16.74 -2.54 19.25
CA MET A 155 -17.21 -3.65 20.10
C MET A 155 -18.52 -3.33 20.82
N TRP A 156 -18.85 -2.04 20.95
CA TRP A 156 -20.03 -1.57 21.64
C TRP A 156 -21.24 -1.53 20.72
N PRO A 157 -22.46 -1.85 21.21
CA PRO A 157 -23.69 -1.64 20.45
C PRO A 157 -23.89 -0.14 20.16
N THR A 158 -24.67 0.16 19.17
CA THR A 158 -25.19 1.52 18.94
C THR A 158 -26.11 1.89 20.11
N THR A 159 -25.80 2.97 20.80
CA THR A 159 -26.71 3.57 21.79
C THR A 159 -27.90 4.18 21.10
#